data_0e3bff5a7008d6872d9144f814c76fd3
#
_entry.id   0e3bff5a7008d6872d9144f814c76fd3
#
_cell.length_a   1.000
_cell.length_b   1.000
_cell.length_c   1.000
_cell.angle_alpha   90.00
_cell.angle_beta   90.00
_cell.angle_gamma   90.00
#
_symmetry.space_group_name_H-M   'P 1'
#
loop_
_entity.id
_entity.type
_entity.pdbx_description
1 polymer ?
#
loop_
_entity_poly.entity_id
_entity_poly.type
_entity_poly.pdbx_seq_one_letter_code
_entity_poly.pdbx_strand_id
1 'polypeptide(L)'
;MSGGVSLGSIGQIANGQPSGHPKGLFYLSFTEMWERFSFYGMSALLTLYMVKELLLPENASHVVGLAALRNMFEFRGPMSDVAFSAIIYGWYAGLVYFTPMVGGWVADRILGAKRTVMIGVVLMSAGHLAMSFYASFLFALLLLILGSGFLKGNISAQVGALYPRSDESLRSRGFTIFSTGICIGAASGPLVTG
;
A
#
# COMPACT_ATOMS: atom_id res chain seq x y z
N MET A 1 21.59 -28.21 59.18
CA MET A 1 22.18 -28.38 57.83
C MET A 1 21.53 -27.35 56.93
N SER A 2 22.23 -26.26 56.71
CA SER A 2 21.74 -25.11 55.92
C SER A 2 22.11 -25.34 54.46
N GLY A 3 21.10 -25.45 53.57
CA GLY A 3 21.28 -25.47 52.14
C GLY A 3 21.20 -24.04 51.61
N GLY A 4 22.36 -23.42 51.38
CA GLY A 4 22.44 -22.11 50.73
C GLY A 4 22.03 -22.20 49.26
N VAL A 5 20.97 -21.48 48.91
CA VAL A 5 20.59 -21.27 47.50
C VAL A 5 21.61 -20.30 46.90
N SER A 6 22.38 -20.79 45.92
CA SER A 6 23.38 -20.01 45.20
C SER A 6 22.69 -18.91 44.38
N LEU A 7 22.96 -17.64 44.74
CA LEU A 7 22.53 -16.44 43.99
C LEU A 7 23.26 -16.22 42.66
N GLY A 8 24.01 -17.24 42.19
CA GLY A 8 24.82 -17.18 40.96
C GLY A 8 24.07 -17.40 39.67
N SER A 9 22.79 -17.81 39.69
CA SER A 9 22.05 -18.15 38.44
C SER A 9 21.12 -17.06 37.89
N ILE A 10 20.95 -15.94 38.64
CA ILE A 10 20.08 -14.83 38.21
C ILE A 10 20.79 -13.82 37.29
N GLY A 11 22.13 -13.87 37.23
CA GLY A 11 22.95 -12.90 36.49
C GLY A 11 23.24 -13.22 35.03
N GLN A 12 22.86 -14.41 34.51
CA GLN A 12 23.25 -14.82 33.15
C GLN A 12 22.18 -14.73 32.07
N ILE A 13 20.97 -14.24 32.36
CA ILE A 13 19.91 -14.10 31.36
C ILE A 13 19.84 -12.68 30.75
N ALA A 14 20.71 -11.76 31.21
CA ALA A 14 20.67 -10.33 30.82
C ALA A 14 21.61 -9.97 29.64
N ASN A 15 22.26 -10.91 29.00
CA ASN A 15 23.19 -10.61 27.91
C ASN A 15 22.69 -11.12 26.55
N GLY A 16 22.16 -10.20 25.71
CA GLY A 16 22.09 -10.41 24.27
C GLY A 16 20.79 -10.02 23.54
N GLN A 17 19.82 -9.38 24.20
CA GLN A 17 18.71 -8.81 23.42
C GLN A 17 19.00 -7.35 23.07
N PRO A 18 19.03 -6.95 21.81
CA PRO A 18 19.10 -5.55 21.45
C PRO A 18 17.86 -4.86 22.02
N SER A 19 18.08 -3.92 22.95
CA SER A 19 17.03 -3.16 23.67
C SER A 19 16.27 -2.17 22.78
N GLY A 20 16.28 -2.35 21.46
CA GLY A 20 15.68 -1.46 20.49
C GLY A 20 14.94 -2.19 19.37
N HIS A 21 14.11 -1.42 18.66
CA HIS A 21 13.42 -1.95 17.48
C HIS A 21 14.40 -2.24 16.32
N PRO A 22 14.19 -3.33 15.56
CA PRO A 22 15.00 -3.64 14.40
C PRO A 22 14.97 -2.51 13.36
N LYS A 23 16.13 -2.21 12.75
CA LYS A 23 16.21 -1.17 11.70
C LYS A 23 15.22 -1.41 10.55
N GLY A 24 14.92 -2.66 10.25
CA GLY A 24 13.93 -3.04 9.25
C GLY A 24 12.53 -2.47 9.50
N LEU A 25 12.14 -2.27 10.75
CA LEU A 25 10.87 -1.64 11.10
C LEU A 25 10.75 -0.24 10.51
N PHE A 26 11.77 0.59 10.65
CA PHE A 26 11.74 1.97 10.18
C PHE A 26 11.66 2.05 8.66
N TYR A 27 12.39 1.16 7.94
CA TYR A 27 12.29 1.10 6.48
C TYR A 27 10.91 0.66 6.02
N LEU A 28 10.34 -0.38 6.64
CA LEU A 28 9.00 -0.86 6.29
C LEU A 28 7.92 0.17 6.64
N SER A 29 8.02 0.81 7.80
CA SER A 29 7.09 1.87 8.22
C SER A 29 7.15 3.09 7.30
N PHE A 30 8.36 3.50 6.88
CA PHE A 30 8.53 4.60 5.94
C PHE A 30 7.95 4.26 4.56
N THR A 31 8.18 3.06 4.07
CA THR A 31 7.63 2.60 2.78
C THR A 31 6.11 2.59 2.79
N GLU A 32 5.50 2.07 3.86
CA GLU A 32 4.05 2.04 4.00
C GLU A 32 3.46 3.43 4.20
N MET A 33 4.11 4.28 5.00
CA MET A 33 3.73 5.69 5.18
C MET A 33 3.67 6.41 3.83
N TRP A 34 4.70 6.23 2.99
CA TRP A 34 4.77 6.87 1.68
C TRP A 34 3.74 6.31 0.70
N GLU A 35 3.49 5.00 0.75
CA GLU A 35 2.41 4.37 -0.02
C GLU A 35 1.05 4.93 0.38
N ARG A 36 0.78 5.06 1.68
CA ARG A 36 -0.47 5.67 2.17
C ARG A 36 -0.61 7.12 1.76
N PHE A 37 0.45 7.91 1.92
CA PHE A 37 0.49 9.29 1.44
C PHE A 37 0.08 9.39 -0.03
N SER A 38 0.72 8.59 -0.87
CA SER A 38 0.46 8.55 -2.31
C SER A 38 -0.98 8.11 -2.64
N PHE A 39 -1.44 7.03 -2.01
CA PHE A 39 -2.79 6.50 -2.24
C PHE A 39 -3.88 7.50 -1.85
N TYR A 40 -3.82 8.06 -0.64
CA TYR A 40 -4.86 8.98 -0.17
C TYR A 40 -4.78 10.34 -0.86
N GLY A 41 -3.57 10.84 -1.14
CA GLY A 41 -3.38 12.06 -1.92
C GLY A 41 -3.92 11.94 -3.34
N MET A 42 -3.59 10.84 -4.03
CA MET A 42 -4.15 10.57 -5.36
C MET A 42 -5.66 10.37 -5.31
N SER A 43 -6.19 9.64 -4.32
CA SER A 43 -7.63 9.38 -4.20
C SER A 43 -8.44 10.67 -4.04
N ALA A 44 -7.90 11.67 -3.34
CA ALA A 44 -8.54 12.96 -3.17
C ALA A 44 -8.67 13.73 -4.50
N LEU A 45 -7.68 13.59 -5.39
CA LEU A 45 -7.64 14.31 -6.66
C LEU A 45 -8.17 13.53 -7.86
N LEU A 46 -8.20 12.19 -7.79
CA LEU A 46 -8.42 11.33 -8.96
C LEU A 46 -9.72 11.65 -9.70
N THR A 47 -10.84 11.75 -8.98
CA THR A 47 -12.14 12.07 -9.59
C THR A 47 -12.15 13.49 -10.16
N LEU A 48 -11.58 14.44 -9.43
CA LEU A 48 -11.49 15.84 -9.88
C LEU A 48 -10.62 15.95 -11.14
N TYR A 49 -9.47 15.29 -11.17
CA TYR A 49 -8.58 15.23 -12.32
C TYR A 49 -9.27 14.61 -13.54
N MET A 50 -10.00 13.50 -13.35
CA MET A 50 -10.75 12.90 -14.45
C MET A 50 -11.79 13.86 -15.02
N VAL A 51 -12.57 14.51 -14.18
CA VAL A 51 -13.67 15.41 -14.66
C VAL A 51 -13.13 16.71 -15.25
N LYS A 52 -12.10 17.28 -14.64
CA LYS A 52 -11.61 18.63 -15.01
C LYS A 52 -10.56 18.62 -16.12
N GLU A 53 -9.93 17.48 -16.36
CA GLU A 53 -8.80 17.38 -17.28
C GLU A 53 -8.93 16.20 -18.24
N LEU A 54 -8.99 14.97 -17.73
CA LEU A 54 -8.88 13.76 -18.53
C LEU A 54 -10.07 13.54 -19.48
N LEU A 55 -11.30 13.80 -19.01
CA LEU A 55 -12.55 13.57 -19.75
C LEU A 55 -12.93 14.75 -20.66
N LEU A 56 -12.14 15.81 -20.70
CA LEU A 56 -12.34 16.88 -21.67
C LEU A 56 -12.22 16.30 -23.10
N PRO A 57 -13.05 16.75 -24.07
CA PRO A 57 -13.07 16.21 -25.42
C PRO A 57 -11.70 16.19 -26.11
N GLU A 58 -10.86 17.19 -25.80
CA GLU A 58 -9.50 17.31 -26.33
C GLU A 58 -8.55 16.25 -25.79
N ASN A 59 -8.69 15.82 -24.52
CA ASN A 59 -7.80 14.88 -23.84
C ASN A 59 -8.33 13.43 -23.88
N ALA A 60 -9.64 13.25 -23.79
CA ALA A 60 -10.29 11.93 -23.72
C ALA A 60 -9.95 11.03 -24.92
N SER A 61 -9.76 11.63 -26.11
CA SER A 61 -9.38 10.91 -27.33
C SER A 61 -7.96 10.31 -27.27
N HIS A 62 -7.09 10.87 -26.44
CA HIS A 62 -5.70 10.42 -26.25
C HIS A 62 -5.57 9.27 -25.25
N VAL A 63 -6.60 8.99 -24.44
CA VAL A 63 -6.57 7.94 -23.43
C VAL A 63 -6.90 6.58 -24.04
N VAL A 64 -5.92 5.69 -24.10
CA VAL A 64 -6.10 4.37 -24.68
C VAL A 64 -7.13 3.56 -23.89
N GLY A 65 -8.16 3.06 -24.57
CA GLY A 65 -9.19 2.21 -23.99
C GLY A 65 -10.33 2.94 -23.27
N LEU A 66 -10.25 4.27 -23.09
CA LEU A 66 -11.27 5.04 -22.39
C LEU A 66 -12.63 4.98 -23.09
N ALA A 67 -12.66 5.15 -24.40
CA ALA A 67 -13.89 5.06 -25.20
C ALA A 67 -14.54 3.67 -25.10
N ALA A 68 -13.75 2.60 -25.18
CA ALA A 68 -14.24 1.24 -25.02
C ALA A 68 -14.83 1.00 -23.62
N LEU A 69 -14.13 1.50 -22.59
CA LEU A 69 -14.59 1.42 -21.20
C LEU A 69 -15.88 2.21 -21.00
N ARG A 70 -15.96 3.42 -21.56
CA ARG A 70 -17.17 4.26 -21.49
C ARG A 70 -18.35 3.57 -22.15
N ASN A 71 -18.19 3.06 -23.37
CA ASN A 71 -19.23 2.32 -24.09
C ASN A 71 -19.72 1.10 -23.32
N MET A 72 -18.84 0.41 -22.60
CA MET A 72 -19.21 -0.74 -21.78
C MET A 72 -20.12 -0.35 -20.61
N PHE A 73 -19.94 0.82 -20.00
CA PHE A 73 -20.78 1.28 -18.88
C PHE A 73 -22.03 2.02 -19.35
N GLU A 74 -22.01 2.66 -20.53
CA GLU A 74 -23.13 3.40 -21.11
C GLU A 74 -24.15 2.51 -21.86
N PHE A 75 -24.05 1.17 -21.76
CA PHE A 75 -24.97 0.25 -22.44
C PHE A 75 -26.45 0.44 -22.03
N ARG A 76 -26.73 1.08 -20.89
CA ARG A 76 -28.07 1.42 -20.40
C ARG A 76 -28.48 2.87 -20.68
N GLY A 77 -27.61 3.66 -21.27
CA GLY A 77 -27.84 5.07 -21.59
C GLY A 77 -26.61 5.95 -21.23
N PRO A 78 -26.57 7.16 -21.81
CA PRO A 78 -25.46 8.07 -21.57
C PRO A 78 -25.37 8.50 -20.12
N MET A 79 -24.14 8.63 -19.59
CA MET A 79 -23.88 9.08 -18.25
C MET A 79 -23.03 10.35 -18.23
N SER A 80 -23.13 11.11 -17.13
CA SER A 80 -22.30 12.29 -16.94
C SER A 80 -20.84 11.90 -16.67
N ASP A 81 -19.89 12.80 -16.96
CA ASP A 81 -18.47 12.58 -16.68
C ASP A 81 -18.20 12.36 -15.19
N VAL A 82 -18.98 13.03 -14.31
CA VAL A 82 -18.91 12.81 -12.86
C VAL A 82 -19.32 11.38 -12.49
N ALA A 83 -20.41 10.86 -13.06
CA ALA A 83 -20.84 9.49 -12.80
C ALA A 83 -19.83 8.48 -13.34
N PHE A 84 -19.30 8.69 -14.53
CA PHE A 84 -18.30 7.82 -15.12
C PHE A 84 -16.99 7.82 -14.32
N SER A 85 -16.49 8.98 -13.90
CA SER A 85 -15.30 9.08 -13.05
C SER A 85 -15.50 8.42 -11.69
N ALA A 86 -16.69 8.54 -11.09
CA ALA A 86 -17.03 7.86 -9.84
C ALA A 86 -17.02 6.33 -9.98
N ILE A 87 -17.48 5.80 -11.11
CA ILE A 87 -17.41 4.36 -11.40
C ILE A 87 -15.96 3.90 -11.52
N ILE A 88 -15.12 4.60 -12.29
CA ILE A 88 -13.69 4.27 -12.40
C ILE A 88 -13.01 4.29 -11.04
N TYR A 89 -13.26 5.34 -10.24
CA TYR A 89 -12.74 5.44 -8.88
C TYR A 89 -13.21 4.29 -7.99
N GLY A 90 -14.50 3.95 -8.06
CA GLY A 90 -15.07 2.83 -7.29
C GLY A 90 -14.42 1.49 -7.62
N TRP A 91 -14.21 1.20 -8.90
CA TRP A 91 -13.48 0.01 -9.33
C TRP A 91 -12.01 0.04 -8.89
N TYR A 92 -11.33 1.16 -9.06
CA TYR A 92 -9.96 1.33 -8.60
C TYR A 92 -9.85 1.07 -7.09
N ALA A 93 -10.64 1.76 -6.28
CA ALA A 93 -10.62 1.61 -4.82
C ALA A 93 -10.99 0.17 -4.40
N GLY A 94 -12.05 -0.40 -4.97
CA GLY A 94 -12.46 -1.77 -4.68
C GLY A 94 -11.37 -2.79 -4.98
N LEU A 95 -10.73 -2.69 -6.13
CA LEU A 95 -9.65 -3.60 -6.53
C LEU A 95 -8.40 -3.42 -5.66
N VAL A 96 -8.04 -2.19 -5.26
CA VAL A 96 -6.92 -1.93 -4.33
C VAL A 96 -7.13 -2.61 -2.97
N TYR A 97 -8.38 -2.77 -2.52
CA TYR A 97 -8.68 -3.52 -1.29
C TYR A 97 -8.80 -5.03 -1.51
N PHE A 98 -9.14 -5.46 -2.71
CA PHE A 98 -9.25 -6.89 -3.04
C PHE A 98 -7.89 -7.53 -3.37
N THR A 99 -7.03 -6.84 -4.12
CA THR A 99 -5.75 -7.39 -4.62
C THR A 99 -4.75 -7.82 -3.54
N PRO A 100 -4.74 -7.31 -2.29
CA PRO A 100 -3.89 -7.86 -1.23
C PRO A 100 -4.11 -9.35 -0.92
N MET A 101 -5.32 -9.87 -1.15
CA MET A 101 -5.57 -11.32 -1.03
C MET A 101 -4.76 -12.11 -2.07
N VAL A 102 -4.76 -11.61 -3.32
CA VAL A 102 -3.97 -12.20 -4.42
C VAL A 102 -2.47 -12.03 -4.16
N GLY A 103 -2.06 -10.83 -3.71
CA GLY A 103 -0.66 -10.53 -3.37
C GLY A 103 -0.12 -11.40 -2.23
N GLY A 104 -0.92 -11.65 -1.20
CA GLY A 104 -0.59 -12.58 -0.13
C GLY A 104 -0.43 -14.02 -0.63
N TRP A 105 -1.39 -14.50 -1.43
CA TRP A 105 -1.32 -15.83 -2.02
C TRP A 105 -0.07 -16.02 -2.91
N VAL A 106 0.27 -15.02 -3.74
CA VAL A 106 1.48 -15.03 -4.58
C VAL A 106 2.74 -15.05 -3.71
N ALA A 107 2.76 -14.29 -2.62
CA ALA A 107 3.88 -14.27 -1.69
C ALA A 107 4.08 -15.62 -1.00
N ASP A 108 2.99 -16.24 -0.55
CA ASP A 108 3.07 -17.49 0.22
C ASP A 108 3.40 -18.71 -0.64
N ARG A 109 2.97 -18.72 -1.92
CA ARG A 109 3.07 -19.89 -2.79
C ARG A 109 4.16 -19.81 -3.85
N ILE A 110 4.54 -18.61 -4.30
CA ILE A 110 5.34 -18.47 -5.53
C ILE A 110 6.64 -17.70 -5.28
N LEU A 111 6.57 -16.47 -4.77
CA LEU A 111 7.69 -15.52 -4.80
C LEU A 111 8.37 -15.32 -3.44
N GLY A 112 7.66 -15.56 -2.35
CA GLY A 112 8.07 -15.14 -1.01
C GLY A 112 7.79 -13.64 -0.75
N ALA A 113 7.52 -13.28 0.52
CA ALA A 113 7.08 -11.95 0.91
C ALA A 113 8.04 -10.82 0.47
N LYS A 114 9.36 -11.03 0.57
CA LYS A 114 10.36 -10.01 0.20
C LYS A 114 10.32 -9.65 -1.30
N ARG A 115 10.29 -10.66 -2.17
CA ARG A 115 10.25 -10.43 -3.63
C ARG A 115 8.93 -9.81 -4.05
N THR A 116 7.82 -10.24 -3.46
CA THR A 116 6.49 -9.70 -3.75
C THR A 116 6.42 -8.21 -3.40
N VAL A 117 6.95 -7.80 -2.24
CA VAL A 117 7.03 -6.38 -1.87
C VAL A 117 7.89 -5.58 -2.84
N MET A 118 9.05 -6.10 -3.24
CA MET A 118 9.94 -5.42 -4.20
C MET A 118 9.24 -5.21 -5.56
N ILE A 119 8.55 -6.23 -6.06
CA ILE A 119 7.76 -6.12 -7.30
C ILE A 119 6.63 -5.10 -7.11
N GLY A 120 5.94 -5.11 -5.96
CA GLY A 120 4.91 -4.14 -5.63
C GLY A 120 5.41 -2.69 -5.69
N VAL A 121 6.57 -2.41 -5.09
CA VAL A 121 7.20 -1.07 -5.14
C VAL A 121 7.52 -0.65 -6.58
N VAL A 122 8.09 -1.55 -7.39
CA VAL A 122 8.41 -1.26 -8.80
C VAL A 122 7.14 -0.98 -9.61
N LEU A 123 6.09 -1.79 -9.43
CA LEU A 123 4.80 -1.60 -10.12
C LEU A 123 4.16 -0.27 -9.73
N MET A 124 4.19 0.10 -8.45
CA MET A 124 3.65 1.40 -8.00
C MET A 124 4.44 2.57 -8.57
N SER A 125 5.78 2.49 -8.54
CA SER A 125 6.62 3.54 -9.12
C SER A 125 6.37 3.71 -10.62
N ALA A 126 6.28 2.59 -11.36
CA ALA A 126 5.94 2.60 -12.78
C ALA A 126 4.53 3.15 -13.02
N GLY A 127 3.55 2.81 -12.15
CA GLY A 127 2.19 3.32 -12.22
C GLY A 127 2.13 4.85 -12.05
N HIS A 128 2.84 5.41 -11.07
CA HIS A 128 2.91 6.86 -10.89
C HIS A 128 3.58 7.59 -12.07
N LEU A 129 4.63 7.00 -12.63
CA LEU A 129 5.27 7.54 -13.84
C LEU A 129 4.33 7.47 -15.06
N ALA A 130 3.64 6.34 -15.25
CA ALA A 130 2.70 6.16 -16.34
C ALA A 130 1.48 7.11 -16.24
N MET A 131 1.10 7.51 -15.03
CA MET A 131 0.00 8.45 -14.80
C MET A 131 0.30 9.88 -15.32
N SER A 132 1.58 10.19 -15.60
CA SER A 132 1.97 11.48 -16.19
C SER A 132 1.59 11.61 -17.66
N PHE A 133 1.12 10.54 -18.30
CA PHE A 133 0.73 10.55 -19.71
C PHE A 133 -0.74 10.16 -19.86
N TYR A 134 -1.53 10.94 -20.60
CA TYR A 134 -2.94 10.65 -20.84
C TYR A 134 -3.16 9.25 -21.44
N ALA A 135 -2.34 8.88 -22.44
CA ALA A 135 -2.47 7.60 -23.14
C ALA A 135 -2.39 6.38 -22.23
N SER A 136 -1.58 6.44 -21.17
CA SER A 136 -1.33 5.31 -20.26
C SER A 136 -2.16 5.35 -18.97
N PHE A 137 -3.11 6.27 -18.83
CA PHE A 137 -3.87 6.47 -17.59
C PHE A 137 -4.52 5.20 -17.03
N LEU A 138 -5.28 4.46 -17.86
CA LEU A 138 -5.93 3.22 -17.42
C LEU A 138 -4.92 2.13 -17.06
N PHE A 139 -3.82 2.05 -17.81
CA PHE A 139 -2.72 1.14 -17.51
C PHE A 139 -2.01 1.53 -16.21
N ALA A 140 -1.84 2.82 -15.95
CA ALA A 140 -1.29 3.33 -14.69
C ALA A 140 -2.13 2.90 -13.49
N LEU A 141 -3.47 3.04 -13.57
CA LEU A 141 -4.37 2.57 -12.52
C LEU A 141 -4.20 1.06 -12.27
N LEU A 142 -4.07 0.25 -13.33
CA LEU A 142 -3.85 -1.20 -13.20
C LEU A 142 -2.53 -1.49 -12.47
N LEU A 143 -1.44 -0.80 -12.85
CA LEU A 143 -0.14 -0.95 -12.17
C LEU A 143 -0.22 -0.58 -10.69
N LEU A 144 -0.94 0.49 -10.34
CA LEU A 144 -1.15 0.91 -8.96
C LEU A 144 -1.97 -0.09 -8.15
N ILE A 145 -3.03 -0.66 -8.75
CA ILE A 145 -3.85 -1.72 -8.14
C ILE A 145 -2.99 -2.95 -7.81
N LEU A 146 -2.24 -3.45 -8.80
CA LEU A 146 -1.39 -4.63 -8.63
C LEU A 146 -0.25 -4.35 -7.64
N GLY A 147 0.41 -3.21 -7.77
CA GLY A 147 1.51 -2.80 -6.90
C GLY A 147 1.08 -2.67 -5.45
N SER A 148 -0.01 -1.97 -5.18
CA SER A 148 -0.58 -1.84 -3.83
C SER A 148 -1.01 -3.20 -3.26
N GLY A 149 -1.61 -4.07 -4.08
CA GLY A 149 -1.98 -5.41 -3.67
C GLY A 149 -0.79 -6.27 -3.23
N PHE A 150 0.32 -6.21 -3.98
CA PHE A 150 1.54 -6.94 -3.64
C PHE A 150 2.25 -6.37 -2.41
N LEU A 151 2.06 -5.11 -2.12
CA LEU A 151 2.74 -4.42 -1.04
C LEU A 151 2.01 -4.55 0.30
N LYS A 152 0.74 -4.18 0.37
CA LYS A 152 -0.04 -4.01 1.61
C LYS A 152 0.02 -5.19 2.59
N GLY A 153 -0.42 -6.37 2.17
CA GLY A 153 -0.46 -7.55 3.05
C GLY A 153 0.93 -8.05 3.44
N ASN A 154 1.87 -7.96 2.51
CA ASN A 154 3.20 -8.52 2.66
C ASN A 154 4.14 -7.65 3.51
N ILE A 155 3.97 -6.34 3.54
CA ILE A 155 4.72 -5.45 4.45
C ILE A 155 4.35 -5.77 5.91
N SER A 156 3.06 -5.84 6.23
CA SER A 156 2.61 -6.16 7.59
C SER A 156 3.13 -7.52 8.08
N ALA A 157 3.13 -8.53 7.19
CA ALA A 157 3.70 -9.84 7.49
C ALA A 157 5.21 -9.75 7.78
N GLN A 158 5.96 -8.96 7.00
CA GLN A 158 7.39 -8.74 7.23
C GLN A 158 7.65 -8.00 8.55
N VAL A 159 6.85 -7.00 8.92
CA VAL A 159 6.96 -6.34 10.23
C VAL A 159 6.80 -7.37 11.35
N GLY A 160 5.80 -8.25 11.25
CA GLY A 160 5.62 -9.34 12.21
C GLY A 160 6.80 -10.29 12.29
N ALA A 161 7.47 -10.57 11.17
CA ALA A 161 8.62 -11.47 11.09
C ALA A 161 9.93 -10.86 11.64
N LEU A 162 9.99 -9.54 11.86
CA LEU A 162 11.15 -8.88 12.47
C LEU A 162 11.30 -9.19 13.97
N TYR A 163 10.24 -9.70 14.60
CA TYR A 163 10.20 -9.92 16.04
C TYR A 163 10.13 -11.40 16.39
N PRO A 164 10.88 -11.87 17.42
CA PRO A 164 10.72 -13.21 17.92
C PRO A 164 9.33 -13.40 18.52
N ARG A 165 8.76 -14.60 18.32
CA ARG A 165 7.43 -14.94 18.86
C ARG A 165 7.35 -14.91 20.40
N SER A 166 8.50 -15.00 21.06
CA SER A 166 8.61 -14.98 22.52
C SER A 166 8.49 -13.57 23.14
N ASP A 167 8.64 -12.51 22.33
CA ASP A 167 8.56 -11.11 22.81
C ASP A 167 7.36 -10.39 22.18
N GLU A 168 6.19 -10.73 22.69
CA GLU A 168 4.91 -10.16 22.20
C GLU A 168 4.79 -8.66 22.53
N SER A 169 5.40 -8.22 23.64
CA SER A 169 5.41 -6.82 24.04
C SER A 169 6.18 -5.94 23.06
N LEU A 170 7.40 -6.35 22.70
CA LEU A 170 8.22 -5.62 21.74
C LEU A 170 7.59 -5.63 20.35
N ARG A 171 7.01 -6.76 19.94
CA ARG A 171 6.27 -6.91 18.70
C ARG A 171 5.07 -5.96 18.63
N SER A 172 4.26 -5.89 19.70
CA SER A 172 3.10 -4.98 19.77
C SER A 172 3.52 -3.52 19.65
N ARG A 173 4.58 -3.10 20.35
CA ARG A 173 5.14 -1.74 20.21
C ARG A 173 5.64 -1.46 18.79
N GLY A 174 6.26 -2.44 18.13
CA GLY A 174 6.67 -2.33 16.73
C GLY A 174 5.48 -2.10 15.79
N PHE A 175 4.39 -2.82 15.98
CA PHE A 175 3.15 -2.60 15.22
C PHE A 175 2.51 -1.23 15.51
N THR A 176 2.63 -0.71 16.73
CA THR A 176 2.18 0.65 17.05
C THR A 176 2.95 1.71 16.26
N ILE A 177 4.28 1.60 16.20
CA ILE A 177 5.13 2.50 15.38
C ILE A 177 4.74 2.39 13.89
N PHE A 178 4.57 1.17 13.39
CA PHE A 178 4.16 0.92 12.01
C PHE A 178 2.80 1.55 11.68
N SER A 179 1.80 1.35 12.56
CA SER A 179 0.46 1.93 12.40
C SER A 179 0.46 3.46 12.50
N THR A 180 1.32 4.04 13.35
CA THR A 180 1.49 5.50 13.40
C THR A 180 2.01 6.03 12.07
N GLY A 181 2.97 5.37 11.44
CA GLY A 181 3.44 5.72 10.09
C GLY A 181 2.31 5.70 9.06
N ILE A 182 1.47 4.67 9.07
CA ILE A 182 0.27 4.57 8.21
C ILE A 182 -0.65 5.78 8.41
N CYS A 183 -0.97 6.12 9.66
CA CYS A 183 -1.86 7.25 9.98
C CYS A 183 -1.27 8.60 9.52
N ILE A 184 0.04 8.80 9.71
CA ILE A 184 0.73 10.03 9.24
C ILE A 184 0.62 10.13 7.72
N GLY A 185 0.94 9.06 6.98
CA GLY A 185 0.83 9.04 5.52
C GLY A 185 -0.60 9.31 5.03
N ALA A 186 -1.58 8.64 5.64
CA ALA A 186 -2.99 8.79 5.27
C ALA A 186 -3.53 10.20 5.53
N ALA A 187 -3.14 10.84 6.63
CA ALA A 187 -3.58 12.19 6.96
C ALA A 187 -2.86 13.26 6.13
N SER A 188 -1.55 13.11 5.92
CA SER A 188 -0.75 14.11 5.19
C SER A 188 -1.01 14.11 3.68
N GLY A 189 -1.39 12.98 3.08
CA GLY A 189 -1.71 12.90 1.65
C GLY A 189 -2.75 13.94 1.22
N PRO A 190 -4.01 13.85 1.66
CA PRO A 190 -5.06 14.81 1.30
C PRO A 190 -4.74 16.26 1.71
N LEU A 191 -4.03 16.46 2.84
CA LEU A 191 -3.66 17.82 3.30
C LEU A 191 -2.69 18.54 2.36
N VAL A 192 -1.84 17.79 1.68
CA VAL A 192 -0.87 18.35 0.73
C VAL A 192 -1.46 18.51 -0.66
N THR A 193 -2.39 17.64 -1.04
CA THR A 193 -2.93 17.56 -2.41
C THR A 193 -4.28 18.24 -2.57
N GLY A 194 -5.07 18.41 -1.53
CA GLY A 194 -6.44 18.95 -1.54
C GLY A 194 -6.60 20.21 -0.79
#